data_0cdd28e60f6e20429c543bed5cd38f99
#
_entry.id   0cdd28e60f6e20429c543bed5cd38f99
#
_cell.length_a   1.000
_cell.length_b   1.000
_cell.length_c   1.000
_cell.angle_alpha   90.00
_cell.angle_beta   90.00
_cell.angle_gamma   90.00
#
_symmetry.space_group_name_H-M   'P 1'
#
loop_
_entity.id
_entity.type
_entity.pdbx_description
1 polymer ?
#
loop_
_entity_poly.entity_id
_entity_poly.type
_entity_poly.pdbx_seq_one_letter_code
_entity_poly.pdbx_strand_id
1 'polypeptide(L)'
;GSSHFDAHSLVEVITFVQRDMDVSPLGFAVGVTPMDEDIPAEIHVQPHFEHLPKGICGTGDSFETGQPKVSCNLVDMEAYALAKVCQKLGVRLISVKYITDGANDTAHLDWEENLLLGAQKLLALYQAHF
;
A
#
# COMPACT_ATOMS: atom_id res chain seq x y z
N GLY A 1 2.14 8.28 -3.39
CA GLY A 1 2.16 7.44 -4.57
C GLY A 1 3.33 7.73 -5.49
N SER A 2 3.54 6.86 -6.44
CA SER A 2 4.54 7.08 -7.48
C SER A 2 3.98 7.91 -8.62
N SER A 3 4.84 8.23 -9.61
CA SER A 3 4.43 8.94 -10.83
C SER A 3 3.44 8.16 -11.72
N HIS A 4 3.13 6.90 -11.39
CA HIS A 4 2.21 6.07 -12.16
C HIS A 4 0.74 6.33 -11.85
N PHE A 5 0.42 7.00 -10.74
CA PHE A 5 -0.95 7.30 -10.33
C PHE A 5 -1.10 8.79 -10.06
N ASP A 6 -2.17 9.35 -10.61
CA ASP A 6 -2.48 10.76 -10.39
C ASP A 6 -2.96 11.00 -8.96
N ALA A 7 -2.64 12.17 -8.41
CA ALA A 7 -3.22 12.62 -7.15
C ALA A 7 -4.75 12.60 -7.25
N HIS A 8 -5.41 12.32 -6.13
CA HIS A 8 -6.87 12.26 -6.02
C HIS A 8 -7.53 11.07 -6.72
N SER A 9 -6.76 10.11 -7.25
CA SER A 9 -7.32 8.89 -7.83
C SER A 9 -7.46 7.79 -6.78
N LEU A 10 -8.34 6.82 -7.07
CA LEU A 10 -8.46 5.59 -6.29
C LEU A 10 -7.71 4.46 -6.99
N VAL A 11 -6.98 3.67 -6.22
CA VAL A 11 -6.19 2.54 -6.71
C VAL A 11 -6.53 1.32 -5.86
N GLU A 12 -6.83 0.21 -6.51
CA GLU A 12 -6.96 -1.07 -5.80
C GLU A 12 -5.58 -1.69 -5.62
N VAL A 13 -5.24 -1.99 -4.37
CA VAL A 13 -3.97 -2.63 -4.04
C VAL A 13 -4.14 -4.14 -4.12
N ILE A 14 -3.32 -4.79 -4.96
CA ILE A 14 -3.35 -6.24 -5.15
C ILE A 14 -2.05 -6.91 -4.73
N THR A 15 -1.00 -6.13 -4.42
CA THR A 15 0.28 -6.65 -3.93
C THR A 15 0.79 -5.77 -2.79
N PHE A 16 1.24 -6.40 -1.72
CA PHE A 16 1.71 -5.73 -0.51
C PHE A 16 3.13 -6.16 -0.22
N VAL A 17 4.01 -5.20 0.04
CA VAL A 17 5.42 -5.43 0.39
C VAL A 17 5.83 -4.56 1.57
N GLN A 18 6.85 -4.99 2.32
CA GLN A 18 7.48 -4.16 3.36
C GLN A 18 8.63 -3.38 2.72
N ARG A 19 8.50 -2.06 2.59
CA ARG A 19 9.47 -1.22 1.90
C ARG A 19 10.72 -0.90 2.71
N ASP A 20 10.64 -1.02 4.03
CA ASP A 20 11.75 -0.69 4.94
C ASP A 20 12.26 -1.88 5.75
N MET A 21 11.81 -3.09 5.46
CA MET A 21 12.32 -4.32 6.10
C MET A 21 13.59 -4.77 5.36
N ASP A 22 14.74 -4.53 5.98
CA ASP A 22 16.03 -4.90 5.41
C ASP A 22 16.93 -5.49 6.49
N VAL A 23 16.98 -6.80 6.53
CA VAL A 23 17.90 -7.56 7.37
C VAL A 23 18.86 -8.39 6.52
N SER A 24 19.19 -7.88 5.34
CA SER A 24 20.11 -8.53 4.41
C SER A 24 21.48 -8.88 5.00
N PRO A 25 22.04 -8.12 5.98
CA PRO A 25 23.28 -8.56 6.64
C PRO A 25 23.16 -9.91 7.36
N LEU A 26 21.94 -10.36 7.68
CA LEU A 26 21.70 -11.66 8.30
C LEU A 26 21.40 -12.77 7.29
N GLY A 27 21.48 -12.47 6.00
CA GLY A 27 21.28 -13.46 4.94
C GLY A 27 19.86 -13.53 4.38
N PHE A 28 18.98 -12.60 4.76
CA PHE A 28 17.61 -12.55 4.25
C PHE A 28 17.48 -11.57 3.08
N ALA A 29 16.59 -11.86 2.14
CA ALA A 29 16.28 -10.92 1.07
C ALA A 29 15.58 -9.68 1.63
N VAL A 30 15.75 -8.53 0.97
CA VAL A 30 15.06 -7.30 1.36
C VAL A 30 13.55 -7.52 1.28
N GLY A 31 12.82 -7.07 2.30
CA GLY A 31 11.37 -7.25 2.43
C GLY A 31 10.96 -8.51 3.19
N VAL A 32 11.88 -9.41 3.50
CA VAL A 32 11.59 -10.65 4.23
C VAL A 32 11.73 -10.43 5.73
N THR A 33 10.70 -10.83 6.50
CA THR A 33 10.76 -10.84 7.96
C THR A 33 11.37 -12.16 8.42
N PRO A 34 12.48 -12.12 9.20
CA PRO A 34 13.06 -13.34 9.74
C PRO A 34 12.07 -14.13 10.61
N MET A 35 12.21 -15.46 10.59
CA MET A 35 11.40 -16.40 11.38
C MET A 35 9.90 -16.40 11.03
N ASP A 36 9.56 -15.85 9.88
CA ASP A 36 8.18 -15.78 9.37
C ASP A 36 8.18 -16.16 7.86
N GLU A 37 9.02 -17.12 7.51
CA GLU A 37 9.29 -17.51 6.12
C GLU A 37 8.10 -18.18 5.43
N ASP A 38 7.09 -18.59 6.19
CA ASP A 38 5.83 -19.10 5.65
C ASP A 38 4.98 -18.00 5.00
N ILE A 39 5.27 -16.72 5.29
CA ILE A 39 4.64 -15.58 4.63
C ILE A 39 5.62 -15.03 3.60
N PRO A 40 5.26 -15.01 2.31
CA PRO A 40 6.16 -14.51 1.27
C PRO A 40 6.42 -13.01 1.43
N ALA A 41 7.56 -12.54 0.90
CA ALA A 41 7.90 -11.11 0.91
C ALA A 41 6.84 -10.27 0.19
N GLU A 42 6.22 -10.81 -0.84
CA GLU A 42 5.10 -10.19 -1.53
C GLU A 42 3.82 -10.94 -1.21
N ILE A 43 2.81 -10.24 -0.69
CA ILE A 43 1.49 -10.82 -0.46
C ILE A 43 0.59 -10.36 -1.60
N HIS A 44 0.01 -11.32 -2.34
CA HIS A 44 -0.89 -11.06 -3.46
C HIS A 44 -2.33 -11.36 -3.08
N VAL A 45 -3.25 -10.49 -3.49
CA VAL A 45 -4.69 -10.70 -3.31
C VAL A 45 -5.40 -10.62 -4.65
N GLN A 46 -6.58 -11.24 -4.74
CA GLN A 46 -7.39 -11.22 -5.95
C GLN A 46 -8.02 -9.84 -6.14
N PRO A 47 -7.99 -9.27 -7.36
CA PRO A 47 -8.65 -8.01 -7.63
C PRO A 47 -10.18 -8.15 -7.50
N HIS A 48 -10.82 -7.07 -7.08
CA HIS A 48 -12.28 -6.99 -6.91
C HIS A 48 -12.94 -5.99 -7.86
N PHE A 49 -12.29 -4.83 -8.10
CA PHE A 49 -12.84 -3.76 -8.92
C PHE A 49 -12.22 -3.78 -10.32
N GLU A 50 -13.03 -3.99 -11.36
CA GLU A 50 -12.51 -4.01 -12.74
C GLU A 50 -12.07 -2.61 -13.20
N HIS A 51 -12.78 -1.57 -12.78
CA HIS A 51 -12.59 -0.20 -13.27
C HIS A 51 -11.46 0.57 -12.57
N LEU A 52 -10.93 0.06 -11.46
CA LEU A 52 -9.84 0.72 -10.74
C LEU A 52 -8.47 0.23 -11.22
N PRO A 53 -7.48 1.11 -11.35
CA PRO A 53 -6.11 0.68 -11.62
C PRO A 53 -5.58 -0.14 -10.44
N LYS A 54 -4.62 -1.02 -10.70
CA LYS A 54 -4.04 -1.93 -9.70
C LYS A 54 -2.68 -1.42 -9.27
N GLY A 55 -2.39 -1.55 -7.99
CA GLY A 55 -1.15 -1.04 -7.42
C GLY A 55 -0.44 -2.03 -6.52
N ILE A 56 0.86 -1.76 -6.31
CA ILE A 56 1.74 -2.45 -5.36
C ILE A 56 2.01 -1.47 -4.23
N CYS A 57 1.56 -1.81 -3.02
CA CYS A 57 1.72 -0.95 -1.85
C CYS A 57 2.95 -1.35 -1.05
N GLY A 58 3.86 -0.40 -0.85
CA GLY A 58 5.01 -0.54 0.05
C GLY A 58 4.69 0.07 1.41
N THR A 59 4.61 -0.78 2.44
CA THR A 59 4.32 -0.36 3.81
C THR A 59 5.61 -0.21 4.61
N GLY A 60 5.71 0.86 5.39
CA GLY A 60 6.85 1.10 6.28
C GLY A 60 6.47 1.99 7.44
N ASP A 61 7.40 2.14 8.39
CA ASP A 61 7.18 2.87 9.64
C ASP A 61 7.63 4.32 9.57
N SER A 62 8.00 4.81 8.39
CA SER A 62 8.45 6.18 8.16
C SER A 62 7.66 6.84 7.05
N PHE A 63 7.59 8.17 7.06
CA PHE A 63 7.02 8.94 5.98
C PHE A 63 7.97 8.92 4.78
N GLU A 64 7.53 8.32 3.67
CA GLU A 64 8.39 8.12 2.50
C GLU A 64 8.45 9.39 1.64
N THR A 65 9.64 9.93 1.45
CA THR A 65 9.89 11.11 0.62
C THR A 65 10.80 10.84 -0.57
N GLY A 66 11.22 9.60 -0.78
CA GLY A 66 12.13 9.21 -1.86
C GLY A 66 11.75 7.88 -2.50
N GLN A 67 12.75 7.22 -3.08
CA GLN A 67 12.55 5.90 -3.68
C GLN A 67 12.68 4.79 -2.64
N PRO A 68 11.65 3.97 -2.45
CA PRO A 68 11.74 2.79 -1.58
C PRO A 68 12.75 1.78 -2.10
N LYS A 69 13.37 1.01 -1.19
CA LYS A 69 14.28 -0.08 -1.55
C LYS A 69 13.60 -1.26 -2.21
N VAL A 70 12.33 -1.45 -1.93
CA VAL A 70 11.52 -2.52 -2.52
C VAL A 70 10.61 -1.92 -3.58
N SER A 71 10.48 -2.59 -4.72
CA SER A 71 9.67 -2.09 -5.82
C SER A 71 8.19 -1.97 -5.42
N CYS A 72 7.66 -0.76 -5.47
CA CYS A 72 6.26 -0.46 -5.20
C CYS A 72 5.88 0.82 -5.93
N ASN A 73 4.58 1.06 -6.14
CA ASN A 73 4.11 2.24 -6.85
C ASN A 73 3.16 3.10 -6.02
N LEU A 74 2.91 2.73 -4.77
CA LEU A 74 2.32 3.60 -3.76
C LEU A 74 2.84 3.18 -2.38
N VAL A 75 2.74 4.07 -1.40
CA VAL A 75 3.29 3.86 -0.07
C VAL A 75 2.27 4.18 1.01
N ASP A 76 2.37 3.46 2.11
CA ASP A 76 1.57 3.68 3.31
C ASP A 76 2.30 3.20 4.56
N MET A 77 1.60 3.11 5.67
CA MET A 77 2.17 2.69 6.95
C MET A 77 1.43 1.52 7.61
N GLU A 78 0.42 0.92 6.96
CA GLU A 78 -0.44 -0.08 7.60
C GLU A 78 -0.75 -1.32 6.75
N ALA A 79 -0.83 -1.19 5.43
CA ALA A 79 -1.46 -2.18 4.58
C ALA A 79 -0.81 -3.57 4.61
N TYR A 80 0.51 -3.65 4.68
CA TYR A 80 1.18 -4.95 4.74
C TYR A 80 0.79 -5.74 5.99
N ALA A 81 0.71 -5.06 7.13
CA ALA A 81 0.30 -5.73 8.39
C ALA A 81 -1.12 -6.28 8.28
N LEU A 82 -2.04 -5.51 7.70
CA LEU A 82 -3.41 -5.97 7.48
C LEU A 82 -3.47 -7.15 6.51
N ALA A 83 -2.72 -7.09 5.43
CA ALA A 83 -2.64 -8.18 4.45
C ALA A 83 -2.08 -9.46 5.09
N LYS A 84 -1.05 -9.33 5.91
CA LYS A 84 -0.43 -10.46 6.61
C LYS A 84 -1.41 -11.14 7.58
N VAL A 85 -2.16 -10.35 8.36
CA VAL A 85 -3.17 -10.88 9.27
C VAL A 85 -4.26 -11.61 8.50
N CYS A 86 -4.76 -11.01 7.42
CA CYS A 86 -5.79 -11.64 6.58
C CYS A 86 -5.29 -12.96 5.97
N GLN A 87 -4.04 -12.99 5.51
CA GLN A 87 -3.42 -14.21 4.98
C GLN A 87 -3.36 -15.32 6.04
N LYS A 88 -2.90 -14.99 7.24
CA LYS A 88 -2.80 -15.97 8.34
C LYS A 88 -4.15 -16.50 8.78
N LEU A 89 -5.19 -15.68 8.71
CA LEU A 89 -6.54 -16.07 9.11
C LEU A 89 -7.39 -16.66 7.98
N GLY A 90 -6.87 -16.70 6.75
CA GLY A 90 -7.63 -17.16 5.59
C GLY A 90 -8.80 -16.25 5.22
N VAL A 91 -8.70 -14.95 5.51
CA VAL A 91 -9.74 -13.96 5.25
C VAL A 91 -9.38 -13.18 3.99
N ARG A 92 -10.36 -12.96 3.10
CA ARG A 92 -10.16 -12.17 1.90
C ARG A 92 -9.99 -10.69 2.26
N LEU A 93 -8.99 -10.04 1.65
CA LEU A 93 -8.76 -8.61 1.78
C LEU A 93 -9.05 -7.91 0.46
N ILE A 94 -9.83 -6.84 0.53
CA ILE A 94 -10.01 -5.89 -0.56
C ILE A 94 -9.47 -4.55 -0.06
N SER A 95 -8.49 -3.99 -0.75
CA SER A 95 -7.80 -2.77 -0.32
C SER A 95 -7.86 -1.72 -1.43
N VAL A 96 -8.39 -0.55 -1.10
CA VAL A 96 -8.43 0.61 -1.99
C VAL A 96 -7.74 1.77 -1.31
N LYS A 97 -6.86 2.43 -2.02
CA LYS A 97 -6.13 3.60 -1.53
C LYS A 97 -6.50 4.84 -2.35
N TYR A 98 -6.63 5.95 -1.66
CA TYR A 98 -6.76 7.26 -2.27
C TYR A 98 -5.37 7.89 -2.33
N ILE A 99 -4.97 8.36 -3.50
CA ILE A 99 -3.66 8.97 -3.70
C ILE A 99 -3.72 10.44 -3.29
N THR A 100 -3.04 10.77 -2.20
CA THR A 100 -3.03 12.15 -1.67
C THR A 100 -1.97 13.01 -2.34
N ASP A 101 -0.83 12.42 -2.73
CA ASP A 101 0.35 13.16 -3.16
C ASP A 101 1.33 12.25 -3.91
N GLY A 102 2.45 12.82 -4.35
CA GLY A 102 3.48 12.09 -5.10
C GLY A 102 4.53 11.38 -4.22
N ALA A 103 4.37 11.33 -2.90
CA ALA A 103 5.38 10.82 -1.96
C ALA A 103 6.73 11.50 -2.15
N ASN A 104 6.74 12.83 -2.15
CA ASN A 104 7.90 13.68 -2.34
C ASN A 104 8.10 14.64 -1.16
N ASP A 105 9.06 15.55 -1.25
CA ASP A 105 9.40 16.47 -0.17
C ASP A 105 8.26 17.42 0.24
N THR A 106 7.26 17.62 -0.62
CA THR A 106 6.10 18.47 -0.35
C THR A 106 4.85 17.69 0.06
N ALA A 107 4.93 16.37 0.19
CA ALA A 107 3.78 15.51 0.47
C ALA A 107 3.01 15.93 1.73
N HIS A 108 3.72 16.36 2.78
CA HIS A 108 3.13 16.76 4.05
C HIS A 108 2.31 18.06 3.97
N LEU A 109 2.54 18.91 2.95
CA LEU A 109 1.87 20.21 2.83
C LEU A 109 0.39 20.06 2.45
N ASP A 110 0.04 19.02 1.72
CA ASP A 110 -1.31 18.82 1.17
C ASP A 110 -2.12 17.78 1.95
N TRP A 111 -1.55 17.18 2.98
CA TRP A 111 -2.14 16.04 3.66
C TRP A 111 -3.53 16.33 4.24
N GLU A 112 -3.66 17.43 4.97
CA GLU A 112 -4.93 17.81 5.63
C GLU A 112 -6.04 18.14 4.62
N GLU A 113 -5.72 18.85 3.54
CA GLU A 113 -6.68 19.22 2.50
C GLU A 113 -7.23 17.98 1.80
N ASN A 114 -6.37 16.98 1.56
CA ASN A 114 -6.74 15.79 0.82
C ASN A 114 -7.49 14.75 1.66
N LEU A 115 -7.43 14.85 2.97
CA LEU A 115 -8.06 13.88 3.87
C LEU A 115 -9.58 13.82 3.66
N LEU A 116 -10.25 14.98 3.63
CA LEU A 116 -11.69 15.03 3.44
C LEU A 116 -12.12 14.57 2.04
N LEU A 117 -11.40 14.98 1.02
CA LEU A 117 -11.68 14.56 -0.36
C LEU A 117 -11.53 13.05 -0.51
N GLY A 118 -10.50 12.47 0.10
CA GLY A 118 -10.29 11.03 0.09
C GLY A 118 -11.42 10.28 0.78
N ALA A 119 -11.85 10.77 1.95
CA ALA A 119 -12.96 10.18 2.68
C ALA A 119 -14.24 10.17 1.85
N GLN A 120 -14.54 11.26 1.15
CA GLN A 120 -15.72 11.37 0.31
C GLN A 120 -15.67 10.39 -0.88
N LYS A 121 -14.53 10.25 -1.54
CA LYS A 121 -14.37 9.32 -2.67
C LYS A 121 -14.48 7.86 -2.23
N LEU A 122 -13.86 7.50 -1.10
CA LEU A 122 -13.93 6.16 -0.56
C LEU A 122 -15.35 5.81 -0.11
N LEU A 123 -16.07 6.75 0.49
CA LEU A 123 -17.46 6.55 0.87
C LEU A 123 -18.35 6.32 -0.36
N ALA A 124 -18.16 7.10 -1.42
CA ALA A 124 -18.91 6.93 -2.67
C ALA A 124 -18.66 5.55 -3.30
N LEU A 125 -17.40 5.10 -3.31
CA LEU A 125 -17.05 3.77 -3.80
C LEU A 125 -17.74 2.67 -2.97
N TYR A 126 -17.69 2.80 -1.65
CA TYR A 126 -18.31 1.83 -0.74
C TYR A 126 -19.83 1.76 -0.98
N GLN A 127 -20.49 2.90 -1.05
CA GLN A 127 -21.95 2.96 -1.27
C GLN A 127 -22.36 2.38 -2.62
N ALA A 128 -21.52 2.49 -3.65
CA ALA A 128 -21.81 1.99 -4.98
C ALA A 128 -21.64 0.47 -5.10
N HIS A 129 -20.82 -0.18 -4.25
CA HIS A 129 -20.44 -1.59 -4.41
C HIS A 129 -20.73 -2.47 -3.21
N PHE A 130 -21.13 -1.91 -2.11
CA PHE A 130 -21.46 -2.64 -0.88
C PHE A 130 -22.73 -2.07 -0.24
#